data_346842be4f92df9ffb6ba002f38982c1
#
_entry.id   346842be4f92df9ffb6ba002f38982c1
#
_cell.length_a   1.000
_cell.length_b   1.000
_cell.length_c   1.000
_cell.angle_alpha   90.00
_cell.angle_beta   90.00
_cell.angle_gamma   90.00
#
_symmetry.space_group_name_H-M   'P 1'
#
loop_
_entity.id
_entity.type
_entity.pdbx_description
1 polymer ?
#
loop_
_entity_poly.entity_id
_entity_poly.type
_entity_poly.pdbx_seq_one_letter_code
_entity_poly.pdbx_strand_id
1 'polypeptide(L)' 'MRVVLNHKYSAGQTVYYDPQFGNNASRGKYKIVRSLPIERDKRLSYRIKSTAESFERIAEEYQLTRTD' A
#
# COMPACT_ATOMS: atom_id res chain seq x y z
N MET A 1 19.51 -11.93 17.26
CA MET A 1 19.32 -10.71 16.43
C MET A 1 17.87 -10.33 16.40
N ARG A 2 17.58 -9.06 16.63
CA ARG A 2 16.21 -8.57 16.61
C ARG A 2 15.86 -8.11 15.20
N VAL A 3 14.74 -8.59 14.68
CA VAL A 3 14.21 -8.14 13.41
C VAL A 3 13.19 -7.05 13.68
N VAL A 4 13.40 -5.89 13.08
CA VAL A 4 12.48 -4.76 13.21
C VAL A 4 11.72 -4.61 11.90
N LEU A 5 10.39 -4.67 11.99
CA LEU A 5 9.52 -4.50 10.84
C LEU A 5 8.87 -3.13 10.92
N ASN A 6 9.24 -2.26 9.99
CA ASN A 6 8.70 -0.91 9.92
C ASN A 6 8.06 -0.68 8.57
N HIS A 7 6.91 -0.03 8.58
CA HIS A 7 6.27 0.40 7.36
C HIS A 7 7.12 1.45 6.65
N LYS A 8 7.28 1.29 5.35
CA LYS A 8 8.11 2.15 4.52
C LYS A 8 7.41 3.46 4.18
N TYR A 9 6.08 3.44 4.10
CA TYR A 9 5.28 4.59 3.68
C TYR A 9 4.45 5.11 4.83
N SER A 10 4.10 6.39 4.75
CA SER A 10 3.36 7.07 5.80
C SER A 10 2.01 7.56 5.29
N ALA A 11 1.06 7.75 6.21
CA ALA A 11 -0.25 8.29 5.88
C ALA A 11 -0.11 9.63 5.16
N GLY A 12 -0.88 9.81 4.10
CA GLY A 12 -0.84 11.02 3.28
C GLY A 12 0.15 10.97 2.13
N GLN A 13 1.05 10.01 2.12
CA GLN A 13 2.03 9.87 1.05
C GLN A 13 1.37 9.31 -0.21
N THR A 14 1.76 9.83 -1.37
CA THR A 14 1.29 9.31 -2.66
C THR A 14 2.25 8.23 -3.14
N VAL A 15 1.68 7.12 -3.58
CA VAL A 15 2.44 5.97 -4.06
C VAL A 15 1.84 5.48 -5.37
N TYR A 16 2.61 4.67 -6.06
CA TYR A 16 2.15 3.97 -7.26
C TYR A 16 1.79 2.54 -6.87
N TYR A 17 0.57 2.13 -7.20
CA TYR A 17 0.08 0.79 -6.89
C TYR A 17 0.07 -0.07 -8.14
N ASP A 18 0.66 -1.25 -8.03
CA ASP A 18 0.63 -2.27 -9.07
C ASP A 18 0.20 -3.58 -8.43
N PRO A 19 -1.02 -4.05 -8.69
CA PRO A 19 -1.49 -5.30 -8.11
C PRO A 19 -0.74 -6.53 -8.60
N GLN A 20 0.02 -6.40 -9.69
CA GLN A 20 0.84 -7.46 -10.31
C GLN A 20 0.00 -8.55 -10.96
N PHE A 21 -1.09 -8.95 -10.32
CA PHE A 21 -2.01 -9.94 -10.87
C PHE A 21 -3.40 -9.32 -10.94
N GLY A 22 -4.17 -9.70 -11.93
CA GLY A 22 -5.55 -9.29 -12.03
C GLY A 22 -5.75 -8.09 -12.92
N ASN A 23 -6.67 -7.21 -12.53
CA ASN A 23 -7.14 -6.14 -13.39
C ASN A 23 -6.18 -4.96 -13.43
N ASN A 24 -5.63 -4.68 -14.61
CA ASN A 24 -4.74 -3.53 -14.80
C ASN A 24 -5.43 -2.19 -14.55
N ALA A 25 -6.75 -2.15 -14.57
CA ALA A 25 -7.47 -0.91 -14.35
C ALA A 25 -7.28 -0.35 -12.93
N SER A 26 -6.88 -1.19 -11.98
CA SER A 26 -6.62 -0.72 -10.61
C SER A 26 -5.21 -0.17 -10.43
N ARG A 27 -4.35 -0.27 -11.44
CA ARG A 27 -2.98 0.22 -11.40
C ARG A 27 -2.99 1.75 -11.47
N GLY A 28 -2.20 2.41 -10.66
CA GLY A 28 -2.09 3.86 -10.72
C GLY A 28 -1.65 4.48 -9.42
N LYS A 29 -1.90 5.78 -9.28
CA LYS A 29 -1.51 6.54 -8.11
C LYS A 29 -2.57 6.47 -7.04
N TYR A 30 -2.12 6.22 -5.81
CA TYR A 30 -2.97 6.13 -4.64
C TYR A 30 -2.34 6.91 -3.50
N LYS A 31 -3.17 7.31 -2.56
CA LYS A 31 -2.68 7.94 -1.34
C LYS A 31 -2.77 6.94 -0.20
N ILE A 32 -1.74 6.89 0.63
CA ILE A 32 -1.75 6.06 1.82
C ILE A 32 -2.74 6.65 2.81
N VAL A 33 -3.76 5.88 3.18
CA VAL A 33 -4.70 6.28 4.21
C VAL A 33 -4.10 6.02 5.58
N ARG A 34 -3.59 4.79 5.78
CA ARG A 34 -2.88 4.43 7.00
C ARG A 34 -2.16 3.10 6.79
N SER A 35 -1.16 2.86 7.61
CA SER A 35 -0.56 1.54 7.68
C SER A 35 -1.46 0.63 8.51
N LEU A 36 -1.45 -0.65 8.17
CA LEU A 36 -2.25 -1.65 8.89
C LEU A 36 -1.36 -2.38 9.90
N PRO A 37 -1.96 -2.89 10.99
CA PRO A 37 -1.19 -3.64 11.98
C PRO A 37 -0.48 -4.83 11.35
N ILE A 38 0.74 -5.10 11.83
CA ILE A 38 1.52 -6.24 11.40
C ILE A 38 1.01 -7.47 12.13
N GLU A 39 0.53 -8.45 11.38
CA GLU A 39 -0.05 -9.66 11.93
C GLU A 39 0.95 -10.80 11.92
N ARG A 40 0.46 -12.02 12.15
CA ARG A 40 1.31 -13.21 12.27
C ARG A 40 2.14 -13.49 11.03
N ASP A 41 1.63 -13.16 9.86
CA ASP A 41 2.34 -13.37 8.59
C ASP A 41 3.46 -12.34 8.40
N LYS A 42 3.53 -11.35 9.29
CA LYS A 42 4.55 -10.29 9.28
C LYS A 42 4.56 -9.50 7.98
N ARG A 43 3.43 -9.45 7.28
CA ARG A 43 3.32 -8.67 6.06
C ARG A 43 3.04 -7.22 6.38
N LEU A 44 3.71 -6.35 5.65
CA LEU A 44 3.50 -4.91 5.76
C LEU A 44 2.45 -4.52 4.73
N SER A 45 1.34 -4.01 5.21
CA SER A 45 0.23 -3.64 4.33
C SER A 45 -0.34 -2.29 4.72
N TYR A 46 -1.13 -1.73 3.81
CA TYR A 46 -1.66 -0.38 3.92
C TYR A 46 -3.08 -0.33 3.40
N ARG A 47 -3.83 0.61 3.94
CA ARG A 47 -5.09 1.01 3.34
C ARG A 47 -4.79 2.19 2.43
N ILE A 48 -5.19 2.10 1.17
CA ILE A 48 -4.90 3.11 0.16
C ILE A 48 -6.17 3.57 -0.52
N LYS A 49 -6.14 4.77 -1.08
CA LYS A 49 -7.31 5.37 -1.71
C LYS A 49 -6.90 6.16 -2.95
N SER A 50 -7.65 6.00 -4.02
CA SER A 50 -7.48 6.78 -5.24
C SER A 50 -8.66 7.72 -5.41
N THR A 51 -8.43 8.88 -6.03
CA THR A 51 -9.53 9.78 -6.37
C THR A 51 -10.42 9.20 -7.47
N ALA A 52 -9.91 8.20 -8.19
CA ALA A 52 -10.67 7.56 -9.27
C ALA A 52 -11.63 6.49 -8.76
N GLU A 53 -11.56 6.16 -7.46
CA GLU A 53 -12.39 5.10 -6.88
C GLU A 53 -13.11 5.63 -5.65
N SER A 54 -14.31 5.14 -5.42
CA SER A 54 -15.11 5.55 -4.26
C SER A 54 -14.83 4.72 -3.01
N PHE A 55 -13.92 3.75 -3.10
CA PHE A 55 -13.63 2.83 -2.00
C PHE A 55 -12.13 2.76 -1.76
N GLU A 56 -11.76 2.28 -0.58
CA GLU A 56 -10.36 2.06 -0.21
C GLU A 56 -9.96 0.63 -0.57
N ARG A 57 -8.66 0.44 -0.79
CA ARG A 57 -8.09 -0.87 -1.06
C ARG A 57 -7.05 -1.21 -0.02
N ILE A 58 -6.81 -2.51 0.16
CA ILE A 58 -5.70 -2.98 0.98
C ILE A 58 -4.60 -3.44 0.02
N ALA A 59 -3.40 -2.91 0.21
CA ALA A 59 -2.25 -3.25 -0.61
C ALA A 59 -1.08 -3.66 0.26
N GLU A 60 -0.32 -4.64 -0.20
CA GLU A 60 0.91 -5.03 0.46
C GLU A 60 2.04 -4.12 0.00
N GLU A 61 3.04 -3.93 0.86
CA GLU A 61 4.11 -2.98 0.60
C GLU A 61 4.84 -3.26 -0.71
N TYR A 62 5.02 -4.53 -1.06
CA TYR A 62 5.72 -4.86 -2.29
C TYR A 62 4.95 -4.46 -3.55
N GLN A 63 3.65 -4.19 -3.43
CA GLN A 63 2.83 -3.73 -4.54
C GLN A 63 2.90 -2.23 -4.75
N LEU A 64 3.62 -1.53 -3.88
CA LEU A 64 3.68 -0.08 -3.89
C LEU A 64 5.10 0.40 -4.21
N THR A 65 5.18 1.51 -4.94
CA THR A 65 6.46 2.18 -5.19
C THR A 65 6.27 3.69 -5.02
N ARG A 66 7.37 4.36 -4.78
CA ARG A 66 7.36 5.81 -4.62
C ARG A 66 7.09 6.48 -5.97
N THR A 67 6.39 7.59 -5.92
CA THR A 67 6.06 8.33 -7.14
C THR A 67 7.12 9.37 -7.50
N ASP A 68 8.01 9.69 -6.57
CA ASP A 68 9.06 10.69 -6.78
C ASP A 68 10.41 10.08 -7.11
#